data_3c19dc3bf78e958f3972a158ac7d15ce
#
_entry.id   3c19dc3bf78e958f3972a158ac7d15ce
#
_cell.length_a   1.000
_cell.length_b   1.000
_cell.length_c   1.000
_cell.angle_alpha   90.00
_cell.angle_beta   90.00
_cell.angle_gamma   90.00
#
_symmetry.space_group_name_H-M   'P 1'
#
loop_
_entity.id
_entity.type
_entity.pdbx_description
1 polymer ?
#
loop_
_entity_poly.entity_id
_entity_poly.type
_entity_poly.pdbx_seq_one_letter_code
_entity_poly.pdbx_strand_id
1 'polypeptide(L)'
;MARLKSYFFGKLISAVNIHDKKPYEDWRTDYTGQEGLILLFQSMHNAPGKIFFYMMIREGKWMHSSLGDWVPGEASDILSTKHSIYTFSRQHHLSKDEQ
;
A
#
# COMPACT_ATOMS: atom_id res chain seq x y z
N MET A 1 -6.51 17.53 -4.67
CA MET A 1 -5.37 17.70 -3.77
C MET A 1 -5.34 16.60 -2.72
N ALA A 2 -4.15 16.20 -2.31
CA ALA A 2 -3.98 15.12 -1.35
C ALA A 2 -2.90 15.52 -0.35
N ARG A 3 -2.94 14.87 0.83
CA ARG A 3 -1.92 15.14 1.84
C ARG A 3 -1.42 13.82 2.40
N LEU A 4 -0.18 13.83 2.83
CA LEU A 4 0.44 12.66 3.44
C LEU A 4 -0.24 12.38 4.79
N LYS A 5 -0.80 11.19 4.93
CA LYS A 5 -1.46 10.81 6.17
C LYS A 5 -0.51 10.07 7.10
N SER A 6 0.24 9.12 6.55
CA SER A 6 1.21 8.37 7.35
C SER A 6 2.15 7.64 6.41
N TYR A 7 3.17 7.03 6.99
CA TYR A 7 4.11 6.22 6.22
C TYR A 7 4.66 5.13 7.12
N PHE A 8 5.16 4.09 6.47
CA PHE A 8 5.79 3.01 7.21
C PHE A 8 6.69 2.22 6.27
N PHE A 9 7.63 1.49 6.86
CA PHE A 9 8.39 0.51 6.11
C PHE A 9 7.66 -0.81 6.21
N GLY A 10 7.55 -1.49 5.09
CA GLY A 10 6.83 -2.75 5.08
C GLY A 10 7.02 -3.48 3.77
N LYS A 11 6.24 -4.52 3.59
CA LYS A 11 6.30 -5.36 2.42
C LYS A 11 4.93 -5.40 1.75
N LEU A 12 4.92 -5.30 0.44
CA LEU A 12 3.70 -5.56 -0.32
C LEU A 12 3.56 -7.07 -0.47
N ILE A 13 2.66 -7.65 0.30
CA ILE A 13 2.50 -9.09 0.31
C ILE A 13 1.85 -9.58 -0.96
N SER A 14 0.79 -8.90 -1.39
CA SER A 14 0.06 -9.34 -2.58
C SER A 14 -0.69 -8.17 -3.20
N ALA A 15 -0.94 -8.30 -4.48
CA ALA A 15 -1.77 -7.38 -5.26
C ALA A 15 -2.65 -8.26 -6.14
N VAL A 16 -3.96 -8.23 -5.90
CA VAL A 16 -4.87 -9.11 -6.61
C VAL A 16 -6.03 -8.30 -7.20
N ASN A 17 -6.62 -8.85 -8.23
CA ASN A 17 -7.82 -8.27 -8.83
C ASN A 17 -8.99 -8.51 -7.89
N ILE A 18 -9.80 -7.48 -7.65
CA ILE A 18 -10.87 -7.56 -6.67
C ILE A 18 -11.99 -8.51 -7.10
N HIS A 19 -12.14 -8.72 -8.42
CA HIS A 19 -13.25 -9.51 -8.92
C HIS A 19 -12.98 -11.00 -8.90
N ASP A 20 -11.79 -11.42 -9.35
CA ASP A 20 -11.49 -12.85 -9.40
C ASP A 20 -10.48 -13.28 -8.37
N LYS A 21 -9.93 -12.32 -7.60
CA LYS A 21 -8.98 -12.59 -6.52
C LYS A 21 -7.67 -13.20 -7.01
N LYS A 22 -7.38 -13.07 -8.29
CA LYS A 22 -6.15 -13.61 -8.85
C LYS A 22 -5.03 -12.57 -8.77
N PRO A 23 -3.80 -13.02 -8.52
CA PRO A 23 -2.67 -12.10 -8.52
C PRO A 23 -2.47 -11.46 -9.89
N TYR A 24 -2.04 -10.21 -9.89
CA TYR A 24 -1.68 -9.56 -11.12
C TYR A 24 -0.40 -10.17 -11.68
N GLU A 25 -0.33 -10.26 -13.01
CA GLU A 25 0.86 -10.73 -13.69
C GLU A 25 1.38 -9.64 -14.60
N ASP A 26 1.55 -8.45 -14.04
CA ASP A 26 2.00 -7.30 -14.80
C ASP A 26 3.12 -6.62 -14.00
N TRP A 27 3.29 -5.31 -14.21
CA TRP A 27 4.37 -4.56 -13.57
C TRP A 27 4.30 -4.63 -12.04
N ARG A 28 3.14 -4.96 -11.49
CA ARG A 28 3.00 -5.05 -10.02
C ARG A 28 3.85 -6.18 -9.44
N THR A 29 4.20 -7.18 -10.26
CA THR A 29 5.05 -8.27 -9.76
C THR A 29 6.44 -7.79 -9.38
N ASP A 30 6.88 -6.67 -9.93
CA ASP A 30 8.19 -6.12 -9.55
C ASP A 30 8.19 -5.64 -8.09
N TYR A 31 7.03 -5.39 -7.54
CA TYR A 31 6.90 -4.84 -6.19
C TYR A 31 6.39 -5.85 -5.18
N THR A 32 5.68 -6.88 -5.65
CA THR A 32 5.12 -7.88 -4.75
C THR A 32 6.24 -8.70 -4.14
N GLY A 33 6.19 -8.85 -2.82
CA GLY A 33 7.24 -9.54 -2.08
C GLY A 33 8.41 -8.66 -1.72
N GLN A 34 8.43 -7.41 -2.16
CA GLN A 34 9.52 -6.49 -1.88
C GLN A 34 9.21 -5.64 -0.67
N GLU A 35 10.27 -5.28 0.04
CA GLU A 35 10.17 -4.32 1.13
C GLU A 35 10.47 -2.93 0.62
N GLY A 36 9.81 -1.96 1.23
CA GLY A 36 10.06 -0.59 0.83
C GLY A 36 9.36 0.40 1.72
N LEU A 37 9.49 1.65 1.35
CA LEU A 37 8.84 2.76 2.04
C LEU A 37 7.46 2.93 1.42
N ILE A 38 6.45 2.89 2.27
CA ILE A 38 5.06 3.04 1.83
C ILE A 38 4.51 4.32 2.41
N LEU A 39 4.04 5.20 1.53
CA LEU A 39 3.46 6.48 1.89
C LEU A 39 1.97 6.43 1.63
N LEU A 40 1.18 6.81 2.63
CA LEU A 40 -0.28 6.82 2.52
C LEU A 40 -0.74 8.26 2.40
N PHE A 41 -1.46 8.56 1.32
CA PHE A 41 -2.00 9.89 1.06
C PHE A 41 -3.51 9.86 1.15
N GLN A 42 -4.06 10.91 1.69
CA GLN A 42 -5.50 11.06 1.83
C GLN A 42 -6.00 12.10 0.85
N SER A 43 -7.04 11.74 0.09
CA SER A 43 -7.68 12.68 -0.82
C SER A 43 -8.45 13.72 -0.02
N MET A 44 -8.35 14.97 -0.44
CA MET A 44 -8.97 16.08 0.28
C MET A 44 -10.18 16.64 -0.45
N HIS A 45 -10.29 16.41 -1.75
CA HIS A 45 -11.37 17.00 -2.53
C HIS A 45 -12.25 15.95 -3.18
N ASN A 46 -11.70 15.19 -4.10
CA ASN A 46 -12.45 14.13 -4.76
C ASN A 46 -12.43 12.91 -3.86
N ALA A 47 -13.62 12.41 -3.49
CA ALA A 47 -13.74 11.25 -2.63
C ALA A 47 -12.98 11.46 -1.31
N PRO A 48 -13.42 12.42 -0.47
CA PRO A 48 -12.69 12.73 0.76
C PRO A 48 -12.58 11.51 1.65
N GLY A 49 -11.41 11.34 2.26
CA GLY A 49 -11.17 10.21 3.14
C GLY A 49 -10.65 8.98 2.44
N LYS A 50 -10.70 8.95 1.13
CA LYS A 50 -10.11 7.83 0.40
C LYS A 50 -8.59 7.95 0.40
N ILE A 51 -7.93 6.80 0.34
CA ILE A 51 -6.48 6.69 0.48
C ILE A 51 -5.90 6.13 -0.82
N PHE A 52 -4.72 6.61 -1.18
CA PHE A 52 -3.89 5.93 -2.16
C PHE A 52 -2.48 5.85 -1.60
N PHE A 53 -1.70 4.90 -2.11
CA PHE A 53 -0.36 4.74 -1.60
C PHE A 53 0.67 4.96 -2.71
N TYR A 54 1.86 5.38 -2.27
CA TYR A 54 3.07 5.31 -3.06
C TYR A 54 3.99 4.33 -2.37
N MET A 55 4.66 3.49 -3.13
CA MET A 55 5.64 2.57 -2.59
C MET A 55 6.93 2.69 -3.36
N MET A 56 8.02 2.88 -2.64
CA MET A 56 9.35 2.97 -3.23
C MET A 56 10.19 1.81 -2.73
N ILE A 57 10.72 1.03 -3.65
CA ILE A 57 11.58 -0.10 -3.30
C ILE A 57 13.04 0.29 -3.46
N ARG A 58 13.92 -0.63 -3.08
CA ARG A 58 15.34 -0.35 -2.94
C ARG A 58 15.99 0.18 -4.21
N GLU A 59 15.59 -0.30 -5.37
CA GLU A 59 16.21 0.13 -6.62
C GLU A 59 15.81 1.54 -7.04
N GLY A 60 14.99 2.20 -6.23
CA GLY A 60 14.53 3.51 -6.61
C GLY A 60 13.27 3.50 -7.45
N LYS A 61 12.75 2.33 -7.75
CA LYS A 61 11.47 2.22 -8.45
C LYS A 61 10.34 2.52 -7.50
N TRP A 62 9.27 3.07 -8.04
CA TRP A 62 8.12 3.37 -7.21
C TRP A 62 6.83 3.16 -8.00
N MET A 63 5.76 2.90 -7.25
CA MET A 63 4.43 2.71 -7.82
C MET A 63 3.42 3.43 -6.96
N HIS A 64 2.22 3.63 -7.50
CA HIS A 64 1.13 4.18 -6.72
C HIS A 64 -0.17 3.51 -7.12
N SER A 65 -1.14 3.60 -6.23
CA SER A 65 -2.45 3.00 -6.46
C SER A 65 -3.47 4.06 -6.81
N SER A 66 -4.66 3.60 -7.21
CA SER A 66 -5.85 4.43 -7.27
C SER A 66 -6.37 4.63 -5.86
N LEU A 67 -7.35 5.51 -5.72
CA LEU A 67 -7.99 5.77 -4.43
C LEU A 67 -8.80 4.55 -3.99
N GLY A 68 -8.83 4.32 -2.70
CA GLY A 68 -9.57 3.21 -2.13
C GLY A 68 -9.75 3.36 -0.64
N ASP A 69 -10.16 2.27 -0.01
CA ASP A 69 -10.42 2.22 1.43
C ASP A 69 -9.26 1.51 2.11
N TRP A 70 -8.73 2.15 3.13
CA TRP A 70 -7.62 1.59 3.91
C TRP A 70 -8.18 0.90 5.13
N VAL A 71 -7.89 -0.38 5.28
CA VAL A 71 -8.39 -1.20 6.38
C VAL A 71 -7.19 -1.74 7.15
N PRO A 72 -6.85 -1.12 8.28
CA PRO A 72 -5.74 -1.63 9.09
C PRO A 72 -6.15 -2.91 9.80
N GLY A 73 -5.19 -3.81 9.96
CA GLY A 73 -5.40 -5.05 10.67
C GLY A 73 -4.27 -5.34 11.62
N GLU A 74 -4.36 -6.44 12.32
CA GLU A 74 -3.32 -6.80 13.28
C GLU A 74 -2.08 -7.34 12.59
N ALA A 75 -2.29 -8.26 11.66
CA ALA A 75 -1.16 -8.89 10.97
C ALA A 75 -0.81 -8.17 9.69
N SER A 76 -1.79 -7.56 9.06
CA SER A 76 -1.57 -6.90 7.78
C SER A 76 -2.58 -5.78 7.59
N ASP A 77 -2.26 -4.88 6.67
CA ASP A 77 -3.13 -3.78 6.29
C ASP A 77 -3.55 -3.98 4.85
N ILE A 78 -4.74 -3.53 4.52
CA ILE A 78 -5.32 -3.75 3.21
C ILE A 78 -5.79 -2.42 2.63
N LEU A 79 -5.45 -2.20 1.35
CA LEU A 79 -6.05 -1.12 0.57
C LEU A 79 -6.91 -1.74 -0.51
N SER A 80 -8.20 -1.43 -0.47
CA SER A 80 -9.16 -1.95 -1.44
C SER A 80 -9.57 -0.82 -2.36
N THR A 81 -9.17 -0.87 -3.62
CA THR A 81 -9.57 0.10 -4.62
C THR A 81 -10.72 -0.47 -5.43
N LYS A 82 -11.12 0.27 -6.45
CA LYS A 82 -12.22 -0.17 -7.30
C LYS A 82 -11.92 -1.51 -7.98
N HIS A 83 -10.67 -1.74 -8.32
CA HIS A 83 -10.30 -2.92 -9.11
C HIS A 83 -9.31 -3.84 -8.41
N SER A 84 -8.69 -3.40 -7.33
CA SER A 84 -7.54 -4.11 -6.78
C SER A 84 -7.60 -4.19 -5.27
N ILE A 85 -6.98 -5.25 -4.73
CA ILE A 85 -6.75 -5.37 -3.29
C ILE A 85 -5.26 -5.54 -3.08
N TYR A 86 -4.68 -4.61 -2.29
CA TYR A 86 -3.26 -4.63 -1.94
C TYR A 86 -3.14 -4.96 -0.47
N THR A 87 -2.27 -5.92 -0.14
CA THR A 87 -2.05 -6.35 1.23
C THR A 87 -0.62 -6.05 1.63
N PHE A 88 -0.45 -5.41 2.79
CA PHE A 88 0.86 -5.00 3.28
C PHE A 88 1.12 -5.59 4.65
N SER A 89 2.40 -5.85 4.94
CA SER A 89 2.82 -6.13 6.31
C SER A 89 3.78 -5.04 6.76
N ARG A 90 3.69 -4.67 8.03
CA ARG A 90 4.57 -3.67 8.60
C ARG A 90 5.74 -4.34 9.27
N GLN A 91 6.85 -3.63 9.33
CA GLN A 91 8.02 -4.10 10.04
C GLN A 91 8.01 -3.48 11.42
N HIS A 92 7.27 -4.11 12.30
CA HIS A 92 7.03 -3.54 13.62
C HIS A 92 8.30 -3.41 14.44
N HIS A 93 9.27 -4.28 14.19
CA HIS A 93 10.50 -4.21 14.96
C HIS A 93 11.21 -2.87 14.77
N LEU A 94 11.03 -2.24 13.63
CA LEU A 94 11.67 -0.96 13.39
C LEU A 94 11.14 0.12 14.32
N SER A 95 9.84 0.13 14.52
CA SER A 95 9.27 1.14 15.41
C SER A 95 9.58 0.84 16.85
N LYS A 96 9.78 -0.41 17.20
CA LYS A 96 10.11 -0.76 18.58
C LYS A 96 11.51 -0.37 18.95
N ASP A 97 12.40 -0.37 17.99
CA ASP A 97 13.81 -0.07 18.27
C ASP A 97 13.99 1.36 18.71
N GLU A 98 13.02 2.20 18.50
CA GLU A 98 13.12 3.58 18.87
C GLU A 98 12.84 3.81 20.33
N GLN A 99 12.37 2.82 20.99
CA GLN A 99 11.98 2.96 22.39
C GLN A 99 13.13 2.68 23.33
#